data_e5c9d440f622a180282408b86453a156
#
_entry.id   e5c9d440f622a180282408b86453a156
#
_cell.length_a   1.000
_cell.length_b   1.000
_cell.length_c   1.000
_cell.angle_alpha   90.00
_cell.angle_beta   90.00
_cell.angle_gamma   90.00
#
_symmetry.space_group_name_H-M   'P 1'
#
loop_
_entity.id
_entity.type
_entity.pdbx_description
1 polymer ?
#
loop_
_entity_poly.entity_id
_entity_poly.type
_entity_poly.pdbx_seq_one_letter_code
_entity_poly.pdbx_strand_id
1 'polypeptide(L)'
;MLKINDLYTAYGPIMALHGVSLEVPEGQIIALLGGNGAGKSTTLRTVSGLVHPVKGHIQFLGRSIEKLSPEKIVQMGISQVPEGRQIFPELTVMENLRLGAYIRREGRAVRQDIERVFTYFPVLKEREKQAAGTLSGGEQQMVAIGRALMARPRILLLDEPSLGLAPLIVQHIFGIIKTLNETEGITILLVEQNAGLALAIAAYGYVLEIGRVVLEDTGENLRKNEGVRRSYLGY
;
A
#
# COMPACT_ATOMS: atom_id res chain seq x y z
N MET A 1 -6.62 -0.50 13.96
CA MET A 1 -6.33 -1.77 13.29
C MET A 1 -4.84 -2.11 13.31
N LEU A 2 -3.96 -1.28 12.72
CA LEU A 2 -2.49 -1.43 12.75
C LEU A 2 -1.91 -0.36 13.68
N LYS A 3 -0.96 -0.74 14.55
CA LYS A 3 -0.21 0.18 15.42
C LYS A 3 1.27 -0.13 15.32
N ILE A 4 2.05 0.89 15.12
CA ILE A 4 3.51 0.86 15.10
C ILE A 4 3.99 1.73 16.26
N ASN A 5 4.85 1.20 17.12
CA ASN A 5 5.35 1.89 18.31
C ASN A 5 6.88 1.82 18.36
N ASP A 6 7.51 2.99 18.34
CA ASP A 6 8.96 3.18 18.53
C ASP A 6 9.80 2.25 17.64
N LEU A 7 9.47 2.19 16.34
CA LEU A 7 10.03 1.24 15.40
C LEU A 7 11.40 1.68 14.89
N TYR A 8 12.42 0.85 15.12
CA TYR A 8 13.77 0.99 14.59
C TYR A 8 14.04 -0.16 13.62
N THR A 9 14.45 0.15 12.41
CA THR A 9 14.79 -0.86 11.39
C THR A 9 16.08 -0.49 10.69
N ALA A 10 16.95 -1.49 10.49
CA ALA A 10 18.28 -1.30 9.88
C ALA A 10 18.50 -2.29 8.72
N TYR A 11 19.33 -1.87 7.78
CA TYR A 11 19.92 -2.69 6.72
C TYR A 11 21.43 -2.81 6.97
N GLY A 12 21.83 -3.92 7.59
CA GLY A 12 23.22 -4.04 8.07
C GLY A 12 23.56 -2.93 9.08
N PRO A 13 24.62 -2.14 8.86
CA PRO A 13 25.00 -1.07 9.78
C PRO A 13 24.15 0.21 9.64
N ILE A 14 23.32 0.31 8.61
CA ILE A 14 22.58 1.53 8.29
C ILE A 14 21.19 1.49 8.92
N MET A 15 20.95 2.35 9.89
CA MET A 15 19.62 2.56 10.47
C MET A 15 18.76 3.35 9.49
N ALA A 16 17.62 2.79 9.10
CA ALA A 16 16.67 3.40 8.18
C ALA A 16 15.45 3.99 8.88
N LEU A 17 15.04 3.43 10.01
CA LEU A 17 13.97 3.96 10.86
C LEU A 17 14.49 4.24 12.27
N HIS A 18 14.11 5.38 12.84
CA HIS A 18 14.62 5.91 14.08
C HIS A 18 13.50 6.22 15.09
N GLY A 19 12.68 5.20 15.44
CA GLY A 19 11.59 5.35 16.39
C GLY A 19 10.29 5.82 15.75
N VAL A 20 9.93 5.24 14.60
CA VAL A 20 8.66 5.55 13.92
C VAL A 20 7.49 5.02 14.74
N SER A 21 6.53 5.89 15.02
CA SER A 21 5.25 5.53 15.63
C SER A 21 4.12 6.07 14.77
N LEU A 22 3.14 5.22 14.47
CA LEU A 22 1.93 5.60 13.74
C LEU A 22 0.79 4.61 13.99
N GLU A 23 -0.43 5.08 13.78
CA GLU A 23 -1.64 4.26 13.89
C GLU A 23 -2.44 4.30 12.58
N VAL A 24 -2.99 3.15 12.21
CA VAL A 24 -3.93 3.03 11.08
C VAL A 24 -5.24 2.49 11.65
N PRO A 25 -6.25 3.35 11.92
CA PRO A 25 -7.57 2.94 12.37
C PRO A 25 -8.27 2.08 11.31
N GLU A 26 -9.20 1.24 11.74
CA GLU A 26 -9.99 0.39 10.85
C GLU A 26 -10.88 1.23 9.93
N GLY A 27 -10.97 0.86 8.65
CA GLY A 27 -11.82 1.52 7.66
C GLY A 27 -11.33 2.90 7.20
N GLN A 28 -10.10 3.30 7.55
CA GLN A 28 -9.56 4.60 7.14
C GLN A 28 -8.44 4.47 6.10
N ILE A 29 -8.26 5.53 5.32
CA ILE A 29 -7.07 5.75 4.50
C ILE A 29 -6.13 6.65 5.29
N ILE A 30 -4.93 6.16 5.59
CA ILE A 30 -3.86 6.91 6.25
C ILE A 30 -2.71 7.11 5.28
N ALA A 31 -2.23 8.35 5.17
CA ALA A 31 -1.09 8.68 4.31
C ALA A 31 0.22 8.67 5.12
N LEU A 32 1.25 8.06 4.58
CA LEU A 32 2.64 8.20 5.03
C LEU A 32 3.43 8.91 3.95
N LEU A 33 3.73 10.17 4.19
CA LEU A 33 4.36 11.09 3.25
C LEU A 33 5.85 11.23 3.53
N GLY A 34 6.63 11.59 2.54
CA GLY A 34 8.05 11.89 2.71
C GLY A 34 8.82 11.82 1.40
N GLY A 35 9.99 12.41 1.35
CA GLY A 35 10.90 12.34 0.20
C GLY A 35 11.51 10.95 0.00
N ASN A 36 12.29 10.80 -1.08
CA ASN A 36 13.07 9.58 -1.31
C ASN A 36 14.07 9.36 -0.19
N GLY A 37 14.18 8.13 0.29
CA GLY A 37 15.07 7.78 1.41
C GLY A 37 14.51 8.15 2.80
N ALA A 38 13.32 8.72 2.92
CA ALA A 38 12.75 9.07 4.22
C ALA A 38 12.42 7.85 5.12
N GLY A 39 12.36 6.62 4.56
CA GLY A 39 12.05 5.40 5.30
C GLY A 39 10.65 4.83 5.03
N LYS A 40 9.89 5.41 4.09
CA LYS A 40 8.51 5.01 3.78
C LYS A 40 8.38 3.52 3.40
N SER A 41 9.07 3.09 2.35
CA SER A 41 9.07 1.68 1.89
C SER A 41 9.66 0.73 2.94
N THR A 42 10.64 1.21 3.74
CA THR A 42 11.19 0.43 4.87
C THR A 42 10.10 0.18 5.91
N THR A 43 9.28 1.17 6.22
CA THR A 43 8.14 1.00 7.14
C THR A 43 7.19 -0.09 6.64
N LEU A 44 6.79 -0.04 5.35
CA LEU A 44 5.91 -1.07 4.77
C LEU A 44 6.57 -2.46 4.75
N ARG A 45 7.84 -2.55 4.38
CA ARG A 45 8.59 -3.82 4.37
C ARG A 45 8.70 -4.41 5.77
N THR A 46 8.84 -3.58 6.80
CA THR A 46 8.90 -4.03 8.19
C THR A 46 7.52 -4.54 8.65
N VAL A 47 6.44 -3.84 8.31
CA VAL A 47 5.06 -4.28 8.59
C VAL A 47 4.75 -5.61 7.89
N SER A 48 5.23 -5.81 6.66
CA SER A 48 5.03 -7.03 5.87
C SER A 48 5.96 -8.19 6.26
N GLY A 49 6.86 -8.00 7.26
CA GLY A 49 7.79 -9.03 7.71
C GLY A 49 8.95 -9.32 6.75
N LEU A 50 9.13 -8.49 5.71
CA LEU A 50 10.25 -8.61 4.76
C LEU A 50 11.57 -8.12 5.36
N VAL A 51 11.49 -7.26 6.36
CA VAL A 51 12.62 -6.80 7.17
C VAL A 51 12.18 -6.86 8.64
N HIS A 52 13.00 -7.42 9.51
CA HIS A 52 12.71 -7.45 10.93
C HIS A 52 13.20 -6.17 11.62
N PRO A 53 12.42 -5.58 12.54
CA PRO A 53 12.86 -4.42 13.30
C PRO A 53 13.97 -4.79 14.28
N VAL A 54 14.86 -3.84 14.55
CA VAL A 54 15.88 -3.94 15.61
C VAL A 54 15.27 -3.70 16.97
N LYS A 55 14.26 -2.77 17.04
CA LYS A 55 13.55 -2.40 18.26
C LYS A 55 12.15 -1.90 17.89
N GLY A 56 11.26 -1.92 18.85
CA GLY A 56 9.88 -1.46 18.71
C GLY A 56 8.91 -2.60 18.49
N HIS A 57 7.63 -2.23 18.34
CA HIS A 57 6.54 -3.20 18.25
C HIS A 57 5.59 -2.85 17.12
N ILE A 58 5.09 -3.89 16.46
CA ILE A 58 4.03 -3.77 15.45
C ILE A 58 2.86 -4.65 15.89
N GLN A 59 1.69 -4.03 16.04
CA GLN A 59 0.46 -4.75 16.39
C GLN A 59 -0.55 -4.64 15.26
N PHE A 60 -1.10 -5.77 14.86
CA PHE A 60 -2.21 -5.85 13.93
C PHE A 60 -3.38 -6.58 14.58
N LEU A 61 -4.55 -5.93 14.67
CA LEU A 61 -5.73 -6.45 15.39
C LEU A 61 -5.41 -6.89 16.82
N GLY A 62 -4.57 -6.12 17.51
CA GLY A 62 -4.15 -6.38 18.90
C GLY A 62 -3.11 -7.49 19.05
N ARG A 63 -2.61 -8.10 17.97
CA ARG A 63 -1.58 -9.14 18.01
C ARG A 63 -0.25 -8.61 17.50
N SER A 64 0.83 -8.94 18.19
CA SER A 64 2.20 -8.64 17.73
C SER A 64 2.54 -9.42 16.48
N ILE A 65 3.10 -8.72 15.47
CA ILE A 65 3.42 -9.30 14.17
C ILE A 65 4.90 -9.15 13.77
N GLU A 66 5.70 -8.40 14.51
CA GLU A 66 7.08 -8.05 14.17
C GLU A 66 8.03 -9.24 14.04
N LYS A 67 7.65 -10.41 14.54
CA LYS A 67 8.43 -11.66 14.45
C LYS A 67 7.79 -12.71 13.54
N LEU A 68 6.68 -12.37 12.89
CA LEU A 68 5.99 -13.30 12.01
C LEU A 68 6.62 -13.32 10.62
N SER A 69 6.52 -14.47 9.94
CA SER A 69 6.92 -14.55 8.53
C SER A 69 5.92 -13.84 7.62
N PRO A 70 6.36 -13.37 6.43
CA PRO A 70 5.48 -12.69 5.47
C PRO A 70 4.20 -13.47 5.16
N GLU A 71 4.30 -14.80 5.01
CA GLU A 71 3.15 -15.66 4.71
C GLU A 71 2.09 -15.60 5.83
N LYS A 72 2.52 -15.63 7.11
CA LYS A 72 1.61 -15.49 8.25
C LYS A 72 0.97 -14.12 8.31
N ILE A 73 1.71 -13.07 7.98
CA ILE A 73 1.22 -11.69 7.92
C ILE A 73 0.14 -11.56 6.84
N VAL A 74 0.37 -12.11 5.64
CA VAL A 74 -0.64 -12.14 4.57
C VAL A 74 -1.87 -12.94 5.00
N GLN A 75 -1.70 -14.10 5.66
CA GLN A 75 -2.82 -14.90 6.19
C GLN A 75 -3.65 -14.17 7.26
N MET A 76 -3.06 -13.21 7.98
CA MET A 76 -3.78 -12.35 8.92
C MET A 76 -4.59 -11.24 8.23
N GLY A 77 -4.38 -11.00 6.93
CA GLY A 77 -5.11 -10.04 6.12
C GLY A 77 -4.35 -8.74 5.84
N ILE A 78 -3.02 -8.75 5.88
CA ILE A 78 -2.17 -7.65 5.41
C ILE A 78 -1.69 -7.98 4.00
N SER A 79 -2.03 -7.16 3.00
CA SER A 79 -1.47 -7.28 1.65
C SER A 79 -0.72 -6.01 1.27
N GLN A 80 0.39 -6.17 0.55
CA GLN A 80 1.20 -5.07 0.06
C GLN A 80 1.24 -5.04 -1.47
N VAL A 81 1.09 -3.85 -2.03
CA VAL A 81 1.46 -3.51 -3.41
C VAL A 81 2.79 -2.76 -3.32
N PRO A 82 3.90 -3.39 -3.66
CA PRO A 82 5.22 -2.76 -3.55
C PRO A 82 5.45 -1.73 -4.66
N GLU A 83 6.40 -0.83 -4.43
CA GLU A 83 6.94 0.05 -5.46
C GLU A 83 7.43 -0.75 -6.69
N GLY A 84 7.25 -0.19 -7.88
CA GLY A 84 7.66 -0.83 -9.12
C GLY A 84 6.76 -1.99 -9.55
N ARG A 85 5.52 -2.08 -9.00
CA ARG A 85 4.45 -3.01 -9.38
C ARG A 85 4.75 -4.48 -9.06
N GLN A 86 5.97 -4.95 -9.32
CA GLN A 86 6.47 -6.32 -9.10
C GLN A 86 5.47 -7.40 -9.55
N ILE A 87 4.94 -7.24 -10.76
CA ILE A 87 4.13 -8.26 -11.42
C ILE A 87 5.02 -9.40 -11.94
N PHE A 88 4.41 -10.52 -12.29
CA PHE A 88 5.08 -11.60 -13.03
C PHE A 88 4.87 -11.37 -14.54
N PRO A 89 5.85 -10.81 -15.25
CA PRO A 89 5.66 -10.31 -16.62
C PRO A 89 5.37 -11.42 -17.64
N GLU A 90 5.90 -12.61 -17.42
CA GLU A 90 5.70 -13.78 -18.29
C GLU A 90 4.31 -14.43 -18.12
N LEU A 91 3.66 -14.18 -16.97
CA LEU A 91 2.33 -14.70 -16.70
C LEU A 91 1.26 -13.77 -17.27
N THR A 92 0.14 -14.35 -17.65
CA THR A 92 -1.06 -13.59 -18.05
C THR A 92 -1.61 -12.76 -16.91
N VAL A 93 -2.48 -11.80 -17.23
CA VAL A 93 -3.26 -11.04 -16.23
C VAL A 93 -4.01 -12.00 -15.30
N MET A 94 -4.72 -12.97 -15.87
CA MET A 94 -5.48 -13.97 -15.10
C MET A 94 -4.59 -14.76 -14.14
N GLU A 95 -3.42 -15.20 -14.57
CA GLU A 95 -2.48 -15.96 -13.75
C GLU A 95 -1.90 -15.09 -12.62
N ASN A 96 -1.54 -13.84 -12.91
CA ASN A 96 -1.13 -12.89 -11.88
C ASN A 96 -2.20 -12.72 -10.80
N LEU A 97 -3.47 -12.54 -11.19
CA LEU A 97 -4.57 -12.42 -10.22
C LEU A 97 -4.74 -13.69 -9.39
N ARG A 98 -4.70 -14.88 -10.01
CA ARG A 98 -4.80 -16.16 -9.30
C ARG A 98 -3.68 -16.37 -8.27
N LEU A 99 -2.45 -15.92 -8.56
CA LEU A 99 -1.35 -15.96 -7.59
C LEU A 99 -1.65 -15.14 -6.33
N GLY A 100 -2.39 -14.04 -6.44
CA GLY A 100 -2.84 -13.28 -5.27
C GLY A 100 -3.74 -14.07 -4.32
N ALA A 101 -4.42 -15.09 -4.83
CA ALA A 101 -5.27 -15.98 -4.04
C ALA A 101 -4.53 -17.24 -3.51
N TYR A 102 -3.20 -17.34 -3.64
CA TYR A 102 -2.42 -18.55 -3.33
C TYR A 102 -2.67 -19.10 -1.91
N ILE A 103 -2.86 -18.23 -0.93
CA ILE A 103 -3.14 -18.63 0.47
C ILE A 103 -4.57 -19.16 0.68
N ARG A 104 -5.43 -19.12 -0.34
CA ARG A 104 -6.86 -19.44 -0.26
C ARG A 104 -7.16 -20.74 -0.99
N ARG A 105 -8.03 -21.58 -0.42
CA ARG A 105 -8.35 -22.90 -0.98
C ARG A 105 -9.72 -22.97 -1.68
N GLU A 106 -10.49 -21.89 -1.68
CA GLU A 106 -11.90 -21.85 -2.11
C GLU A 106 -12.02 -21.48 -3.59
N GLY A 107 -11.98 -22.46 -4.50
CA GLY A 107 -11.99 -22.21 -5.94
C GLY A 107 -13.19 -21.41 -6.47
N ARG A 108 -14.42 -21.57 -5.90
CA ARG A 108 -15.60 -20.79 -6.29
C ARG A 108 -15.49 -19.32 -5.84
N ALA A 109 -15.04 -19.09 -4.60
CA ALA A 109 -14.84 -17.75 -4.07
C ALA A 109 -13.73 -17.00 -4.81
N VAL A 110 -12.65 -17.70 -5.22
CA VAL A 110 -11.58 -17.10 -6.04
C VAL A 110 -12.11 -16.58 -7.37
N ARG A 111 -13.01 -17.31 -8.05
CA ARG A 111 -13.63 -16.83 -9.29
C ARG A 111 -14.48 -15.58 -9.07
N GLN A 112 -15.24 -15.53 -8.00
CA GLN A 112 -16.04 -14.35 -7.65
C GLN A 112 -15.15 -13.13 -7.38
N ASP A 113 -14.00 -13.32 -6.73
CA ASP A 113 -13.06 -12.23 -6.48
C ASP A 113 -12.38 -11.75 -7.77
N ILE A 114 -12.09 -12.63 -8.72
CA ILE A 114 -11.60 -12.21 -10.03
C ILE A 114 -12.63 -11.32 -10.74
N GLU A 115 -13.92 -11.71 -10.76
CA GLU A 115 -14.97 -10.86 -11.35
C GLU A 115 -15.10 -9.54 -10.59
N ARG A 116 -14.97 -9.53 -9.27
CA ARG A 116 -14.92 -8.30 -8.47
C ARG A 116 -13.74 -7.40 -8.88
N VAL A 117 -12.55 -7.96 -9.04
CA VAL A 117 -11.37 -7.20 -9.53
C VAL A 117 -11.64 -6.61 -10.91
N PHE A 118 -12.27 -7.36 -11.80
CA PHE A 118 -12.65 -6.88 -13.12
C PHE A 118 -13.73 -5.77 -13.09
N THR A 119 -14.54 -5.71 -12.05
CA THR A 119 -15.48 -4.58 -11.85
C THR A 119 -14.72 -3.28 -11.57
N TYR A 120 -13.64 -3.33 -10.79
CA TYR A 120 -12.78 -2.18 -10.54
C TYR A 120 -11.86 -1.84 -11.71
N PHE A 121 -11.42 -2.86 -12.45
CA PHE A 121 -10.46 -2.74 -13.56
C PHE A 121 -10.98 -3.46 -14.81
N PRO A 122 -12.00 -2.91 -15.51
CA PRO A 122 -12.61 -3.59 -16.67
C PRO A 122 -11.60 -3.92 -17.78
N VAL A 123 -10.60 -3.07 -18.00
CA VAL A 123 -9.53 -3.29 -18.99
C VAL A 123 -8.75 -4.58 -18.72
N LEU A 124 -8.65 -5.03 -17.48
CA LEU A 124 -7.97 -6.29 -17.16
C LEU A 124 -8.77 -7.51 -17.62
N LYS A 125 -10.10 -7.41 -17.65
CA LYS A 125 -10.98 -8.47 -18.19
C LYS A 125 -10.78 -8.64 -19.70
N GLU A 126 -10.74 -7.51 -20.41
CA GLU A 126 -10.49 -7.52 -21.88
C GLU A 126 -9.13 -8.13 -22.24
N ARG A 127 -8.17 -8.04 -21.33
CA ARG A 127 -6.78 -8.49 -21.50
C ARG A 127 -6.42 -9.69 -20.63
N GLU A 128 -7.39 -10.44 -20.12
CA GLU A 128 -7.18 -11.50 -19.14
C GLU A 128 -6.16 -12.57 -19.56
N LYS A 129 -6.04 -12.84 -20.87
CA LYS A 129 -5.13 -13.82 -21.47
C LYS A 129 -3.81 -13.21 -21.95
N GLN A 130 -3.66 -11.88 -21.88
CA GLN A 130 -2.45 -11.18 -22.31
C GLN A 130 -1.35 -11.31 -21.25
N ALA A 131 -0.09 -11.49 -21.70
CA ALA A 131 1.08 -11.49 -20.83
C ALA A 131 1.21 -10.12 -20.13
N ALA A 132 1.31 -10.12 -18.81
CA ALA A 132 1.26 -8.88 -18.02
C ALA A 132 2.42 -7.93 -18.31
N GLY A 133 3.58 -8.44 -18.75
CA GLY A 133 4.72 -7.63 -19.15
C GLY A 133 4.48 -6.76 -20.39
N THR A 134 3.47 -7.09 -21.22
CA THR A 134 3.14 -6.35 -22.44
C THR A 134 2.10 -5.23 -22.20
N LEU A 135 1.60 -5.11 -21.00
CA LEU A 135 0.64 -4.08 -20.60
C LEU A 135 1.32 -2.70 -20.42
N SER A 136 0.55 -1.63 -20.55
CA SER A 136 1.01 -0.30 -20.17
C SER A 136 1.33 -0.23 -18.67
N GLY A 137 2.14 0.74 -18.26
CA GLY A 137 2.51 0.90 -16.86
C GLY A 137 1.31 1.06 -15.92
N GLY A 138 0.25 1.72 -16.37
CA GLY A 138 -0.99 1.87 -15.60
C GLY A 138 -1.76 0.56 -15.46
N GLU A 139 -1.87 -0.21 -16.54
CA GLU A 139 -2.51 -1.54 -16.50
C GLU A 139 -1.74 -2.51 -15.63
N GLN A 140 -0.40 -2.47 -15.65
CA GLN A 140 0.44 -3.25 -14.75
C GLN A 140 0.20 -2.90 -13.29
N GLN A 141 0.00 -1.60 -12.97
CA GLN A 141 -0.35 -1.15 -11.63
C GLN A 141 -1.73 -1.67 -11.20
N MET A 142 -2.70 -1.68 -12.12
CA MET A 142 -4.02 -2.29 -11.88
C MET A 142 -3.90 -3.79 -11.61
N VAL A 143 -3.04 -4.51 -12.34
CA VAL A 143 -2.76 -5.93 -12.08
C VAL A 143 -2.17 -6.12 -10.68
N ALA A 144 -1.20 -5.28 -10.26
CA ALA A 144 -0.57 -5.37 -8.95
C ALA A 144 -1.57 -5.14 -7.82
N ILE A 145 -2.43 -4.12 -7.93
CA ILE A 145 -3.51 -3.84 -6.98
C ILE A 145 -4.53 -4.99 -6.99
N GLY A 146 -4.98 -5.41 -8.16
CA GLY A 146 -5.92 -6.53 -8.33
C GLY A 146 -5.38 -7.81 -7.68
N ARG A 147 -4.11 -8.14 -7.89
CA ARG A 147 -3.46 -9.29 -7.25
C ARG A 147 -3.47 -9.19 -5.72
N ALA A 148 -3.21 -8.00 -5.16
CA ALA A 148 -3.27 -7.80 -3.71
C ALA A 148 -4.69 -7.98 -3.16
N LEU A 149 -5.71 -7.52 -3.89
CA LEU A 149 -7.13 -7.69 -3.52
C LEU A 149 -7.60 -9.15 -3.52
N MET A 150 -6.97 -10.02 -4.32
CA MET A 150 -7.29 -11.45 -4.36
C MET A 150 -7.01 -12.18 -3.05
N ALA A 151 -6.15 -11.63 -2.18
CA ALA A 151 -5.93 -12.16 -0.83
C ALA A 151 -7.08 -11.82 0.14
N ARG A 152 -8.08 -11.00 -0.25
CA ARG A 152 -9.12 -10.41 0.61
C ARG A 152 -8.53 -9.73 1.84
N PRO A 153 -7.69 -8.71 1.65
CA PRO A 153 -7.01 -8.06 2.76
C PRO A 153 -8.00 -7.27 3.64
N ARG A 154 -7.68 -7.20 4.94
CA ARG A 154 -8.28 -6.24 5.88
C ARG A 154 -7.59 -4.89 5.81
N ILE A 155 -6.28 -4.90 5.52
CA ILE A 155 -5.48 -3.70 5.26
C ILE A 155 -4.65 -3.89 4.00
N LEU A 156 -4.67 -2.87 3.15
CA LEU A 156 -3.88 -2.78 1.93
C LEU A 156 -2.77 -1.74 2.12
N LEU A 157 -1.52 -2.17 1.97
CA LEU A 157 -0.34 -1.32 2.01
C LEU A 157 0.04 -0.96 0.56
N LEU A 158 0.03 0.31 0.22
CA LEU A 158 0.33 0.80 -1.13
C LEU A 158 1.63 1.62 -1.10
N ASP A 159 2.64 1.19 -1.84
CA ASP A 159 3.95 1.84 -1.93
C ASP A 159 4.08 2.60 -3.24
N GLU A 160 3.93 3.92 -3.18
CA GLU A 160 4.00 4.88 -4.29
C GLU A 160 3.20 4.44 -5.54
N PRO A 161 1.87 4.20 -5.41
CA PRO A 161 1.07 3.66 -6.51
C PRO A 161 0.96 4.62 -7.71
N SER A 162 1.31 5.90 -7.57
CA SER A 162 1.30 6.90 -8.65
C SER A 162 2.59 6.95 -9.46
N LEU A 163 3.68 6.34 -8.97
CA LEU A 163 5.02 6.53 -9.53
C LEU A 163 5.11 6.12 -11.00
N GLY A 164 5.58 7.05 -11.85
CA GLY A 164 5.82 6.81 -13.28
C GLY A 164 4.55 6.58 -14.11
N LEU A 165 3.40 7.07 -13.64
CA LEU A 165 2.12 6.96 -14.34
C LEU A 165 1.66 8.31 -14.91
N ALA A 166 0.91 8.25 -16.02
CA ALA A 166 0.28 9.45 -16.59
C ALA A 166 -0.81 10.00 -15.64
N PRO A 167 -1.01 11.34 -15.60
CA PRO A 167 -1.92 11.98 -14.64
C PRO A 167 -3.34 11.41 -14.63
N LEU A 168 -3.91 11.11 -15.80
CA LEU A 168 -5.26 10.51 -15.89
C LEU A 168 -5.32 9.11 -15.26
N ILE A 169 -4.28 8.31 -15.42
CA ILE A 169 -4.20 6.97 -14.82
C ILE A 169 -4.07 7.08 -13.30
N VAL A 170 -3.27 8.05 -12.82
CA VAL A 170 -3.14 8.33 -11.39
C VAL A 170 -4.50 8.67 -10.78
N GLN A 171 -5.24 9.60 -11.38
CA GLN A 171 -6.60 9.98 -10.93
C GLN A 171 -7.53 8.76 -10.88
N HIS A 172 -7.50 7.91 -11.91
CA HIS A 172 -8.30 6.68 -11.96
C HIS A 172 -7.94 5.72 -10.82
N ILE A 173 -6.65 5.44 -10.63
CA ILE A 173 -6.18 4.54 -9.55
C ILE A 173 -6.56 5.08 -8.17
N PHE A 174 -6.37 6.37 -7.91
CA PHE A 174 -6.75 6.99 -6.63
C PHE A 174 -8.27 6.99 -6.42
N GLY A 175 -9.05 7.17 -7.48
CA GLY A 175 -10.50 6.99 -7.44
C GLY A 175 -10.89 5.57 -7.02
N ILE A 176 -10.23 4.55 -7.55
CA ILE A 176 -10.48 3.15 -7.19
C ILE A 176 -10.03 2.88 -5.74
N ILE A 177 -8.86 3.37 -5.30
CA ILE A 177 -8.39 3.25 -3.91
C ILE A 177 -9.44 3.83 -2.94
N LYS A 178 -9.98 5.00 -3.23
CA LYS A 178 -11.05 5.61 -2.46
C LYS A 178 -12.32 4.75 -2.45
N THR A 179 -12.75 4.28 -3.61
CA THR A 179 -13.92 3.41 -3.74
C THR A 179 -13.77 2.11 -2.93
N LEU A 180 -12.61 1.44 -3.00
CA LEU A 180 -12.31 0.24 -2.20
C LEU A 180 -12.47 0.49 -0.71
N ASN A 181 -12.01 1.63 -0.22
CA ASN A 181 -12.19 2.01 1.18
C ASN A 181 -13.66 2.28 1.52
N GLU A 182 -14.36 3.09 0.73
CA GLU A 182 -15.73 3.52 0.99
C GLU A 182 -16.76 2.39 0.85
N THR A 183 -16.59 1.50 -0.13
CA THR A 183 -17.58 0.46 -0.44
C THR A 183 -17.29 -0.89 0.21
N GLU A 184 -16.02 -1.24 0.39
CA GLU A 184 -15.61 -2.51 0.97
C GLU A 184 -15.05 -2.39 2.39
N GLY A 185 -14.86 -1.17 2.90
CA GLY A 185 -14.32 -0.92 4.24
C GLY A 185 -12.84 -1.33 4.38
N ILE A 186 -12.11 -1.52 3.27
CA ILE A 186 -10.69 -1.90 3.31
C ILE A 186 -9.90 -0.76 3.94
N THR A 187 -9.15 -1.06 4.99
CA THR A 187 -8.21 -0.11 5.60
C THR A 187 -7.00 0.05 4.67
N ILE A 188 -6.49 1.27 4.52
CA ILE A 188 -5.40 1.55 3.57
C ILE A 188 -4.30 2.36 4.27
N LEU A 189 -3.06 1.87 4.18
CA LEU A 189 -1.86 2.67 4.45
C LEU A 189 -1.22 3.00 3.10
N LEU A 190 -1.34 4.27 2.72
CA LEU A 190 -0.88 4.81 1.45
C LEU A 190 0.44 5.55 1.64
N VAL A 191 1.50 5.01 1.08
CA VAL A 191 2.81 5.68 1.02
C VAL A 191 2.91 6.45 -0.29
N GLU A 192 3.22 7.73 -0.22
CA GLU A 192 3.35 8.60 -1.39
C GLU A 192 4.39 9.71 -1.19
N GLN A 193 5.01 10.10 -2.28
CA GLN A 193 5.81 11.33 -2.33
C GLN A 193 4.92 12.53 -2.70
N ASN A 194 3.91 12.33 -3.55
CA ASN A 194 2.96 13.38 -3.91
C ASN A 194 1.90 13.56 -2.82
N ALA A 195 2.18 14.49 -1.90
CA ALA A 195 1.27 14.77 -0.78
C ALA A 195 -0.11 15.27 -1.25
N GLY A 196 -0.20 15.98 -2.38
CA GLY A 196 -1.46 16.49 -2.91
C GLY A 196 -2.45 15.39 -3.24
N LEU A 197 -1.97 14.33 -3.88
CA LEU A 197 -2.77 13.16 -4.22
C LEU A 197 -3.17 12.36 -2.98
N ALA A 198 -2.20 12.05 -2.12
CA ALA A 198 -2.45 11.23 -0.94
C ALA A 198 -3.41 11.91 0.04
N LEU A 199 -3.17 13.18 0.36
CA LEU A 199 -4.00 13.95 1.30
C LEU A 199 -5.39 14.30 0.75
N ALA A 200 -5.62 14.16 -0.56
CA ALA A 200 -6.95 14.35 -1.14
C ALA A 200 -7.93 13.24 -0.73
N ILE A 201 -7.43 12.06 -0.37
CA ILE A 201 -8.25 10.90 -0.01
C ILE A 201 -7.99 10.38 1.42
N ALA A 202 -6.90 10.81 2.07
CA ALA A 202 -6.54 10.34 3.41
C ALA A 202 -7.28 11.11 4.51
N ALA A 203 -7.77 10.39 5.51
CA ALA A 203 -8.36 10.97 6.72
C ALA A 203 -7.30 11.62 7.62
N TYR A 204 -6.12 11.00 7.70
CA TYR A 204 -4.99 11.43 8.53
C TYR A 204 -3.68 11.15 7.81
N GLY A 205 -2.61 11.87 8.15
CA GLY A 205 -1.31 11.67 7.53
C GLY A 205 -0.15 11.86 8.50
N TYR A 206 0.92 11.17 8.18
CA TYR A 206 2.23 11.28 8.84
C TYR A 206 3.26 11.73 7.82
N VAL A 207 4.11 12.69 8.19
CA VAL A 207 5.25 13.13 7.38
C VAL A 207 6.51 12.51 7.95
N LEU A 208 7.20 11.75 7.14
CA LEU A 208 8.42 11.04 7.50
C LEU A 208 9.64 11.72 6.89
N GLU A 209 10.63 12.05 7.72
CA GLU A 209 11.93 12.57 7.30
C GLU A 209 13.05 11.84 8.03
N ILE A 210 14.03 11.35 7.29
CA ILE A 210 15.21 10.64 7.81
C ILE A 210 14.82 9.60 8.88
N GLY A 211 13.82 8.77 8.56
CA GLY A 211 13.37 7.67 9.42
C GLY A 211 12.61 8.10 10.68
N ARG A 212 12.12 9.34 10.77
CA ARG A 212 11.34 9.86 11.90
C ARG A 212 10.05 10.50 11.44
N VAL A 213 8.98 10.36 12.19
CA VAL A 213 7.76 11.16 12.00
C VAL A 213 8.04 12.56 12.54
N VAL A 214 7.98 13.56 11.67
CA VAL A 214 8.26 14.98 12.01
C VAL A 214 6.99 15.80 12.14
N LEU A 215 5.90 15.36 11.49
CA LEU A 215 4.60 16.03 11.54
C LEU A 215 3.49 14.99 11.35
N GLU A 216 2.38 15.18 12.04
CA GLU A 216 1.17 14.37 11.85
C GLU A 216 -0.06 15.23 12.11
N ASP A 217 -1.10 15.08 11.31
CA ASP A 217 -2.40 15.75 11.48
C ASP A 217 -3.44 15.12 10.56
N THR A 218 -4.68 15.63 10.64
CA THR A 218 -5.71 15.29 9.65
C THR A 218 -5.26 15.65 8.23
N GLY A 219 -5.74 14.90 7.25
CA GLY A 219 -5.40 15.16 5.84
C GLY A 219 -5.76 16.59 5.42
N GLU A 220 -6.86 17.14 5.95
CA GLU A 220 -7.27 18.52 5.69
C GLU A 220 -6.28 19.55 6.24
N ASN A 221 -5.82 19.39 7.49
CA ASN A 221 -4.87 20.30 8.13
C ASN A 221 -3.50 20.22 7.45
N LEU A 222 -3.01 19.02 7.13
CA LEU A 222 -1.74 18.84 6.41
C LEU A 222 -1.74 19.53 5.03
N ARG A 223 -2.87 19.49 4.32
CA ARG A 223 -3.00 20.21 3.03
C ARG A 223 -2.89 21.73 3.16
N LYS A 224 -3.26 22.27 4.32
CA LYS A 224 -3.19 23.72 4.63
C LYS A 224 -1.86 24.11 5.25
N ASN A 225 -1.06 23.16 5.73
CA ASN A 225 0.21 23.42 6.40
C ASN A 225 1.24 23.98 5.42
N GLU A 226 1.83 25.13 5.73
CA GLU A 226 2.79 25.82 4.86
C GLU A 226 4.06 24.99 4.63
N GLY A 227 4.58 24.28 5.65
CA GLY A 227 5.75 23.44 5.52
C GLY A 227 5.51 22.28 4.55
N VAL A 228 4.36 21.61 4.66
CA VAL A 228 3.94 20.53 3.74
C VAL A 228 3.75 21.09 2.33
N ARG A 229 3.14 22.27 2.20
CA ARG A 229 2.94 22.93 0.89
C ARG A 229 4.25 23.22 0.19
N ARG A 230 5.22 23.81 0.87
CA ARG A 230 6.53 24.13 0.30
C ARG A 230 7.35 22.90 -0.04
N SER A 231 7.37 21.90 0.84
CA SER A 231 8.23 20.72 0.67
C SER A 231 7.66 19.64 -0.25
N TYR A 232 6.32 19.50 -0.31
CA TYR A 232 5.67 18.35 -0.93
C TYR A 232 4.53 18.70 -1.90
N LEU A 233 4.05 19.95 -1.97
CA LEU A 233 2.97 20.38 -2.89
C LEU A 233 3.46 21.29 -4.04
N GLY A 234 4.73 21.69 -4.01
CA GLY A 234 5.33 22.46 -5.12
C GLY A 234 4.86 23.92 -5.25
N TYR A 235 4.48 24.56 -4.15
CA TYR A 235 4.09 25.99 -4.11
C TYR A 235 5.17 26.84 -3.47
#